data_5ae559270a1b3e885fb35c15985a0356
#
_entry.id   5ae559270a1b3e885fb35c15985a0356
#
_cell.length_a   1.000
_cell.length_b   1.000
_cell.length_c   1.000
_cell.angle_alpha   90.00
_cell.angle_beta   90.00
_cell.angle_gamma   90.00
#
_symmetry.space_group_name_H-M   'P 1'
#
loop_
_entity.id
_entity.type
_entity.pdbx_description
1 polymer ?
#
loop_
_entity_poly.entity_id
_entity_poly.type
_entity_poly.pdbx_seq_one_letter_code
_entity_poly.pdbx_strand_id
1 'polypeptide(L)'
;MSAKLTSHIDNLSQLRLATIKPGDVFLGEMDGVDHEKFFIVAGVSGNRILCCSVLINSKINPFIMRRPHMLERQLCLRADEYDFLSHESYVNCAQPFKSRLDFFSDAGYKYKGCLSDIHIKQVQDFLITSGQLTQEEIDLYFPSVI
;
A
#
# COMPACT_ATOMS: atom_id res chain seq x y z
N MET A 1 4.21 -19.41 -27.50
CA MET A 1 3.56 -19.76 -26.23
C MET A 1 2.10 -20.13 -26.50
N SER A 2 1.61 -21.15 -25.81
CA SER A 2 0.24 -21.62 -26.03
C SER A 2 -0.78 -20.66 -25.40
N ALA A 3 -1.97 -20.59 -25.99
CA ALA A 3 -3.10 -19.85 -25.45
C ALA A 3 -3.48 -20.33 -24.04
N LYS A 4 -3.21 -21.59 -23.73
CA LYS A 4 -3.49 -22.20 -22.43
C LYS A 4 -2.69 -21.55 -21.30
N LEU A 5 -1.41 -21.24 -21.54
CA LEU A 5 -0.55 -20.58 -20.53
C LEU A 5 -0.97 -19.13 -20.33
N THR A 6 -1.32 -18.41 -21.39
CA THR A 6 -1.82 -17.05 -21.31
C THR A 6 -3.11 -16.99 -20.48
N SER A 7 -4.03 -17.92 -20.73
CA SER A 7 -5.29 -18.01 -19.97
C SER A 7 -5.03 -18.26 -18.48
N HIS A 8 -4.04 -19.10 -18.14
CA HIS A 8 -3.68 -19.40 -16.75
C HIS A 8 -3.15 -18.15 -16.05
N ILE A 9 -2.28 -17.36 -16.69
CA ILE A 9 -1.74 -16.11 -16.15
C ILE A 9 -2.87 -15.11 -15.88
N ASP A 10 -3.81 -14.98 -16.82
CA ASP A 10 -4.96 -14.08 -16.66
C ASP A 10 -5.83 -14.49 -15.47
N ASN A 11 -6.05 -15.78 -15.28
CA ASN A 11 -6.83 -16.29 -14.15
C ASN A 11 -6.16 -16.01 -12.81
N LEU A 12 -4.83 -16.14 -12.71
CA LEU A 12 -4.09 -15.81 -11.50
C LEU A 12 -4.15 -14.32 -11.19
N SER A 13 -4.02 -13.47 -12.21
CA SER A 13 -4.13 -12.01 -12.05
C SER A 13 -5.52 -11.62 -11.56
N GLN A 14 -6.57 -12.20 -12.13
CA GLN A 14 -7.95 -11.95 -11.71
C GLN A 14 -8.20 -12.43 -10.28
N LEU A 15 -7.64 -13.57 -9.90
CA LEU A 15 -7.76 -14.09 -8.55
C LEU A 15 -7.09 -13.15 -7.55
N ARG A 16 -5.90 -12.65 -7.87
CA ARG A 16 -5.22 -11.66 -7.03
C ARG A 16 -6.06 -10.40 -6.86
N LEU A 17 -6.59 -9.86 -7.96
CA LEU A 17 -7.47 -8.67 -7.89
C LEU A 17 -8.66 -8.89 -6.98
N ALA A 18 -9.27 -10.07 -7.02
CA ALA A 18 -10.45 -10.38 -6.22
C ALA A 18 -10.13 -10.49 -4.73
N THR A 19 -8.88 -10.75 -4.36
CA THR A 19 -8.48 -11.01 -2.97
C THR A 19 -7.71 -9.87 -2.31
N ILE A 20 -7.25 -8.87 -3.06
CA ILE A 20 -6.54 -7.72 -2.47
C ILE A 20 -7.46 -6.98 -1.50
N LYS A 21 -6.95 -6.72 -0.30
CA LYS A 21 -7.70 -6.04 0.75
C LYS A 21 -6.79 -5.06 1.49
N PRO A 22 -7.37 -4.10 2.23
CA PRO A 22 -6.58 -3.19 3.07
C PRO A 22 -5.67 -3.95 4.02
N GLY A 23 -4.42 -3.50 4.10
CA GLY A 23 -3.38 -4.15 4.89
C GLY A 23 -2.44 -5.01 4.08
N ASP A 24 -2.84 -5.47 2.89
CA ASP A 24 -1.98 -6.30 2.04
C ASP A 24 -0.71 -5.55 1.65
N VAL A 25 0.41 -6.28 1.67
CA VAL A 25 1.75 -5.74 1.37
C VAL A 25 2.31 -6.41 0.13
N PHE A 26 2.74 -5.60 -0.82
CA PHE A 26 3.37 -6.04 -2.06
C PHE A 26 4.76 -5.46 -2.20
N LEU A 27 5.67 -6.23 -2.78
CA LEU A 27 7.02 -5.78 -3.12
C LEU A 27 7.13 -5.69 -4.64
N GLY A 28 7.58 -4.56 -5.14
CA GLY A 28 7.77 -4.36 -6.57
C GLY A 28 8.50 -3.08 -6.88
N GLU A 29 8.80 -2.89 -8.17
CA GLU A 29 9.48 -1.71 -8.65
C GLU A 29 8.49 -0.60 -8.95
N MET A 30 8.91 0.63 -8.69
CA MET A 30 8.16 1.85 -9.00
C MET A 30 8.96 2.65 -10.01
N ASP A 31 8.28 3.26 -11.00
CA ASP A 31 8.91 4.11 -12.00
C ASP A 31 9.71 5.24 -11.33
N GLY A 32 10.94 5.45 -11.79
CA GLY A 32 11.81 6.49 -11.26
C GLY A 32 12.56 6.11 -9.98
N VAL A 33 12.38 4.87 -9.51
CA VAL A 33 13.08 4.34 -8.33
C VAL A 33 13.92 3.14 -8.78
N ASP A 34 15.16 3.09 -8.39
CA ASP A 34 16.14 2.09 -8.87
C ASP A 34 16.15 0.80 -8.03
N HIS A 35 15.22 0.63 -7.11
CA HIS A 35 15.12 -0.60 -6.30
C HIS A 35 13.65 -0.88 -5.96
N GLU A 36 13.39 -2.11 -5.54
CA GLU A 36 12.04 -2.53 -5.14
C GLU A 36 11.60 -1.81 -3.88
N LYS A 37 10.30 -1.53 -3.81
CA LYS A 37 9.65 -0.90 -2.65
C LYS A 37 8.53 -1.78 -2.13
N PHE A 38 8.30 -1.73 -0.83
CA PHE A 38 7.10 -2.29 -0.23
C PHE A 38 5.96 -1.29 -0.33
N PHE A 39 4.82 -1.76 -0.81
CA PHE A 39 3.57 -1.01 -0.88
C PHE A 39 2.57 -1.63 0.09
N ILE A 40 1.89 -0.81 0.86
CA ILE A 40 0.76 -1.26 1.68
C ILE A 40 -0.50 -0.73 1.01
N VAL A 41 -1.44 -1.61 0.72
CA VAL A 41 -2.77 -1.21 0.26
C VAL A 41 -3.53 -0.70 1.48
N ALA A 42 -3.83 0.60 1.52
CA ALA A 42 -4.50 1.21 2.65
C ALA A 42 -6.02 1.20 2.50
N GLY A 43 -6.51 1.38 1.27
CA GLY A 43 -7.93 1.40 0.99
C GLY A 43 -8.23 0.96 -0.43
N VAL A 44 -9.40 0.38 -0.63
CA VAL A 44 -9.88 -0.11 -1.93
C VAL A 44 -11.28 0.45 -2.14
N SER A 45 -11.53 1.00 -3.34
CA SER A 45 -12.87 1.51 -3.67
C SER A 45 -13.90 0.38 -3.67
N GLY A 46 -15.16 0.72 -3.39
CA GLY A 46 -16.24 -0.27 -3.32
C GLY A 46 -16.42 -1.06 -4.60
N ASN A 47 -16.17 -0.46 -5.77
CA ASN A 47 -16.23 -1.13 -7.07
C ASN A 47 -14.95 -1.90 -7.41
N ARG A 48 -13.94 -1.87 -6.54
CA ARG A 48 -12.67 -2.58 -6.67
C ARG A 48 -11.88 -2.22 -7.93
N ILE A 49 -11.96 -0.96 -8.37
CA ILE A 49 -11.20 -0.46 -9.51
C ILE A 49 -10.01 0.38 -9.08
N LEU A 50 -10.16 1.17 -8.01
CA LEU A 50 -9.15 2.10 -7.52
C LEU A 50 -8.67 1.73 -6.12
N CYS A 51 -7.44 2.12 -5.79
CA CYS A 51 -6.91 1.93 -4.45
C CYS A 51 -5.99 3.08 -4.05
N CYS A 52 -5.82 3.20 -2.74
CA CYS A 52 -4.87 4.11 -2.12
C CYS A 52 -3.83 3.29 -1.37
N SER A 53 -2.56 3.57 -1.60
CA SER A 53 -1.45 2.82 -1.02
C SER A 53 -0.44 3.78 -0.39
N VAL A 54 0.42 3.23 0.46
CA VAL A 54 1.54 3.97 1.06
C VAL A 54 2.81 3.12 0.95
N LEU A 55 3.95 3.77 0.95
CA LEU A 55 5.24 3.09 0.85
C LEU A 55 5.84 2.85 2.23
N ILE A 56 6.63 1.78 2.33
CA ILE A 56 7.48 1.51 3.50
C ILE A 56 8.91 1.90 3.14
N ASN A 57 9.55 2.69 3.97
CA ASN A 57 10.93 3.13 3.79
C ASN A 57 11.78 2.66 4.96
N SER A 58 13.05 2.31 4.68
CA SER A 58 14.00 1.93 5.72
C SER A 58 14.45 3.11 6.58
N LYS A 59 14.31 4.33 6.05
CA LYS A 59 14.68 5.58 6.73
C LYS A 59 13.67 6.65 6.39
N ILE A 60 13.48 7.60 7.33
CA ILE A 60 12.69 8.80 7.07
C ILE A 60 13.60 9.76 6.30
N ASN A 61 13.17 10.21 5.11
CA ASN A 61 14.00 11.10 4.30
C ASN A 61 14.09 12.52 4.92
N PRO A 62 15.15 13.28 4.60
CA PRO A 62 15.35 14.63 5.17
C PRO A 62 14.22 15.61 4.86
N PHE A 63 13.53 15.47 3.73
CA PHE A 63 12.40 16.31 3.39
C PHE A 63 11.28 16.18 4.43
N ILE A 64 10.98 14.94 4.83
CA ILE A 64 9.95 14.63 5.83
C ILE A 64 10.42 15.06 7.23
N MET A 65 11.70 14.82 7.55
CA MET A 65 12.28 15.17 8.85
C MET A 65 12.10 16.65 9.21
N ARG A 66 12.07 17.52 8.20
CA ARG A 66 11.95 18.98 8.38
C ARG A 66 10.50 19.47 8.43
N ARG A 67 9.52 18.57 8.30
CA ARG A 67 8.10 18.92 8.25
C ARG A 67 7.34 18.17 9.33
N PRO A 68 7.09 18.84 10.47
CA PRO A 68 6.50 18.15 11.65
C PRO A 68 5.21 17.42 11.36
N HIS A 69 4.31 17.99 10.56
CA HIS A 69 3.03 17.34 10.26
C HIS A 69 3.18 16.10 9.38
N MET A 70 4.24 16.04 8.56
CA MET A 70 4.56 14.84 7.77
C MET A 70 5.28 13.81 8.64
N LEU A 71 6.16 14.27 9.51
CA LEU A 71 6.90 13.39 10.41
C LEU A 71 5.97 12.65 11.37
N GLU A 72 4.94 13.30 11.86
CA GLU A 72 3.92 12.71 12.72
C GLU A 72 3.17 11.54 12.05
N ARG A 73 3.17 11.49 10.72
CA ARG A 73 2.46 10.47 9.95
C ARG A 73 3.38 9.37 9.44
N GLN A 74 4.53 9.19 10.08
CA GLN A 74 5.43 8.08 9.81
C GLN A 74 5.19 7.00 10.86
N LEU A 75 4.61 5.88 10.45
CA LEU A 75 4.34 4.76 11.36
C LEU A 75 5.54 3.83 11.39
N CYS A 76 6.14 3.67 12.56
CA CYS A 76 7.26 2.75 12.74
C CYS A 76 6.77 1.31 12.83
N LEU A 77 7.33 0.42 12.01
CA LEU A 77 7.12 -1.02 12.07
C LEU A 77 8.43 -1.69 12.48
N ARG A 78 8.37 -2.58 13.48
CA ARG A 78 9.55 -3.30 13.95
C ARG A 78 9.75 -4.56 13.10
N ALA A 79 11.03 -4.92 12.90
CA ALA A 79 11.39 -6.10 12.12
C ALA A 79 10.90 -7.40 12.77
N ASP A 80 10.76 -7.44 14.10
CA ASP A 80 10.28 -8.64 14.82
C ASP A 80 8.76 -8.81 14.73
N GLU A 81 8.03 -7.83 14.19
CA GLU A 81 6.59 -7.90 14.02
C GLU A 81 6.16 -8.47 12.67
N TYR A 82 7.04 -8.43 11.67
CA TYR A 82 6.70 -8.82 10.30
C TYR A 82 7.85 -9.57 9.63
N ASP A 83 7.58 -10.76 9.10
CA ASP A 83 8.58 -11.61 8.44
C ASP A 83 9.21 -10.98 7.22
N PHE A 84 8.49 -10.09 6.53
CA PHE A 84 9.00 -9.43 5.32
C PHE A 84 9.95 -8.27 5.61
N LEU A 85 10.08 -7.83 6.87
CA LEU A 85 11.00 -6.75 7.24
C LEU A 85 12.31 -7.31 7.81
N SER A 86 13.44 -6.80 7.33
CA SER A 86 14.77 -7.16 7.83
C SER A 86 15.31 -6.18 8.87
N HIS A 87 14.69 -5.01 9.00
CA HIS A 87 15.05 -3.96 9.95
C HIS A 87 13.84 -3.10 10.24
N GLU A 88 13.95 -2.26 11.28
CA GLU A 88 12.93 -1.25 11.60
C GLU A 88 12.67 -0.38 10.36
N SER A 89 11.41 -0.13 10.07
CA SER A 89 10.99 0.56 8.86
C SER A 89 9.85 1.53 9.17
N TYR A 90 9.58 2.44 8.23
CA TYR A 90 8.62 3.53 8.42
C TYR A 90 7.62 3.57 7.29
N VAL A 91 6.35 3.50 7.64
CA VAL A 91 5.24 3.64 6.69
C VAL A 91 5.00 5.12 6.46
N ASN A 92 5.15 5.58 5.23
CA ASN A 92 4.97 6.99 4.88
C ASN A 92 3.49 7.31 4.64
N CYS A 93 2.76 7.60 5.71
CA CYS A 93 1.35 7.97 5.61
C CYS A 93 1.13 9.46 5.26
N ALA A 94 2.20 10.21 5.05
CA ALA A 94 2.12 11.62 4.66
C ALA A 94 1.99 11.81 3.14
N GLN A 95 2.33 10.80 2.35
CA GLN A 95 2.34 10.89 0.88
C GLN A 95 1.66 9.66 0.28
N PRO A 96 0.33 9.63 0.27
CA PRO A 96 -0.40 8.50 -0.30
C PRO A 96 -0.21 8.42 -1.81
N PHE A 97 -0.25 7.20 -2.32
CA PHE A 97 -0.15 6.87 -3.73
C PHE A 97 -1.51 6.32 -4.19
N LYS A 98 -2.11 6.98 -5.17
CA LYS A 98 -3.41 6.58 -5.71
C LYS A 98 -3.20 5.91 -7.07
N SER A 99 -3.82 4.75 -7.26
CA SER A 99 -3.68 3.99 -8.50
C SER A 99 -4.93 3.16 -8.78
N ARG A 100 -4.93 2.49 -9.92
CA ARG A 100 -5.86 1.40 -10.17
C ARG A 100 -5.46 0.20 -9.30
N LEU A 101 -6.45 -0.57 -8.88
CA LEU A 101 -6.19 -1.77 -8.09
C LEU A 101 -5.37 -2.79 -8.88
N ASP A 102 -5.57 -2.88 -10.19
CA ASP A 102 -4.86 -3.82 -11.07
C ASP A 102 -3.35 -3.53 -11.17
N PHE A 103 -2.88 -2.38 -10.67
CA PHE A 103 -1.46 -2.09 -10.53
C PHE A 103 -0.73 -3.23 -9.81
N PHE A 104 -1.35 -3.83 -8.79
CA PHE A 104 -0.74 -4.91 -8.00
C PHE A 104 -0.99 -6.31 -8.57
N SER A 105 -1.76 -6.45 -9.63
CA SER A 105 -1.97 -7.74 -10.29
C SER A 105 -0.85 -8.11 -11.25
N ASP A 106 0.02 -7.15 -11.59
CA ASP A 106 1.17 -7.37 -12.45
C ASP A 106 2.12 -8.37 -11.80
N ALA A 107 2.71 -9.24 -12.62
CA ALA A 107 3.64 -10.28 -12.17
C ALA A 107 4.91 -9.71 -11.51
N GLY A 108 5.23 -8.43 -11.73
CA GLY A 108 6.34 -7.74 -11.07
C GLY A 108 6.10 -7.43 -9.60
N TYR A 109 4.85 -7.55 -9.11
CA TYR A 109 4.50 -7.31 -7.72
C TYR A 109 4.27 -8.62 -6.98
N LYS A 110 4.99 -8.81 -5.88
CA LYS A 110 4.93 -10.03 -5.08
C LYS A 110 4.21 -9.75 -3.77
N TYR A 111 3.21 -10.56 -3.45
CA TYR A 111 2.53 -10.49 -2.17
C TYR A 111 3.49 -10.93 -1.06
N LYS A 112 3.59 -10.15 0.01
CA LYS A 112 4.54 -10.40 1.11
C LYS A 112 3.87 -10.65 2.45
N GLY A 113 2.61 -10.32 2.60
CA GLY A 113 1.90 -10.49 3.85
C GLY A 113 0.85 -9.41 4.04
N CYS A 114 0.41 -9.26 5.28
CA CYS A 114 -0.64 -8.33 5.63
C CYS A 114 -0.29 -7.67 6.97
N LEU A 115 -0.55 -6.38 7.09
CA LEU A 115 -0.41 -5.69 8.37
C LEU A 115 -1.44 -6.20 9.37
N SER A 116 -1.10 -6.14 10.65
CA SER A 116 -2.06 -6.40 11.72
C SER A 116 -3.22 -5.39 11.66
N ASP A 117 -4.37 -5.76 12.22
CA ASP A 117 -5.54 -4.89 12.24
C ASP A 117 -5.25 -3.56 12.93
N ILE A 118 -4.44 -3.58 13.98
CA ILE A 118 -4.05 -2.35 14.70
C ILE A 118 -3.25 -1.43 13.79
N HIS A 119 -2.26 -1.95 13.08
CA HIS A 119 -1.40 -1.14 12.22
C HIS A 119 -2.15 -0.60 10.99
N ILE A 120 -2.98 -1.42 10.33
CA ILE A 120 -3.73 -0.91 9.17
C ILE A 120 -4.73 0.17 9.60
N LYS A 121 -5.33 0.04 10.78
CA LYS A 121 -6.21 1.09 11.29
C LYS A 121 -5.44 2.39 11.52
N GLN A 122 -4.24 2.31 12.08
CA GLN A 122 -3.39 3.49 12.28
C GLN A 122 -3.03 4.16 10.96
N VAL A 123 -2.68 3.37 9.93
CA VAL A 123 -2.41 3.87 8.58
C VAL A 123 -3.63 4.62 8.04
N GLN A 124 -4.81 4.01 8.13
CA GLN A 124 -6.04 4.63 7.65
C GLN A 124 -6.37 5.92 8.41
N ASP A 125 -6.23 5.92 9.73
CA ASP A 125 -6.47 7.11 10.54
C ASP A 125 -5.52 8.26 10.15
N PHE A 126 -4.25 7.97 9.94
CA PHE A 126 -3.29 8.96 9.47
C PHE A 126 -3.67 9.55 8.11
N LEU A 127 -4.13 8.70 7.18
CA LEU A 127 -4.52 9.15 5.85
C LEU A 127 -5.80 9.99 5.89
N ILE A 128 -6.77 9.60 6.69
CA ILE A 128 -8.05 10.32 6.83
C ILE A 128 -7.81 11.72 7.42
N THR A 129 -6.86 11.86 8.33
CA THR A 129 -6.58 13.13 9.00
C THR A 129 -5.45 13.93 8.39
N SER A 130 -4.83 13.44 7.29
CA SER A 130 -3.60 14.03 6.73
C SER A 130 -3.83 15.35 5.99
N GLY A 131 -5.04 15.59 5.49
CA GLY A 131 -5.31 16.69 4.57
C GLY A 131 -4.83 16.43 3.14
N GLN A 132 -4.25 15.25 2.86
CA GLN A 132 -3.77 14.88 1.53
C GLN A 132 -4.87 14.28 0.64
N LEU A 133 -5.96 13.85 1.25
CA LEU A 133 -7.11 13.27 0.54
C LEU A 133 -8.31 14.19 0.71
N THR A 134 -9.08 14.38 -0.36
CA THR A 134 -10.36 15.08 -0.29
C THR A 134 -11.38 14.22 0.44
N GLN A 135 -12.48 14.81 0.90
CA GLN A 135 -13.55 14.04 1.53
C GLN A 135 -14.11 12.99 0.56
N GLU A 136 -14.20 13.34 -0.71
CA GLU A 136 -14.64 12.43 -1.76
C GLU A 136 -13.73 11.22 -1.88
N GLU A 137 -12.41 11.44 -1.82
CA GLU A 137 -11.40 10.36 -1.84
C GLU A 137 -11.47 9.51 -0.58
N ILE A 138 -11.66 10.12 0.60
CA ILE A 138 -11.82 9.39 1.85
C ILE A 138 -13.03 8.46 1.76
N ASP A 139 -14.15 8.96 1.29
CA ASP A 139 -15.37 8.16 1.13
C ASP A 139 -15.18 7.04 0.11
N LEU A 140 -14.38 7.30 -0.93
CA LEU A 140 -14.10 6.34 -2.00
C LEU A 140 -13.23 5.18 -1.52
N TYR A 141 -12.13 5.49 -0.81
CA TYR A 141 -11.13 4.48 -0.44
C TYR A 141 -11.41 3.82 0.92
N PHE A 142 -12.16 4.48 1.80
CA PHE A 142 -12.42 4.00 3.15
C PHE A 142 -13.92 3.96 3.48
N PRO A 143 -14.74 3.30 2.65
CA PRO A 143 -16.19 3.35 2.83
C PRO A 143 -16.67 2.72 4.13
N SER A 144 -15.91 1.82 4.72
CA SER A 144 -16.28 1.11 5.96
C SER A 144 -15.86 1.83 7.22
N VAL A 145 -15.19 2.97 7.13
CA VAL A 145 -14.65 3.72 8.28
C VAL A 145 -15.60 4.85 8.73
N ILE A 146 -16.62 5.09 7.97
CA ILE A 146 -17.58 6.17 8.21
C ILE A 146 -18.56 5.77 9.32
#